data_577489bf6dd07a26225222c5464fe778
#
_entry.id   577489bf6dd07a26225222c5464fe778
#
_cell.length_a   1.000
_cell.length_b   1.000
_cell.length_c   1.000
_cell.angle_alpha   90.00
_cell.angle_beta   90.00
_cell.angle_gamma   90.00
#
_symmetry.space_group_name_H-M   'P 1'
#
loop_
_entity.id
_entity.type
_entity.pdbx_description
1 polymer ?
#
loop_
_entity_poly.entity_id
_entity_poly.type
_entity_poly.pdbx_seq_one_letter_code
_entity_poly.pdbx_strand_id
1 'polypeptide(L)'
;MRSLATFVTLLLCAGYASAQELPRSGGSTAAPGLAELFSPPPLVLEAAELPAGPVSEAELERARAERDRAKAKSVRWVRLQKSGVLSKVEAERAQRQASQASLRYEQKHVAQLRQQLDELRTRAASPELIVSGEAALQTAQTLATEAEVAWKKLEVALAETNVARRRSLTKSGLGSKAELRRAEGELVKLRESAK
;
A
#
# COMPACT_ATOMS: atom_id res chain seq x y z
N MET A 1 22.49 -52.28 3.77
CA MET A 1 22.15 -53.20 2.64
C MET A 1 21.18 -52.50 1.71
N ARG A 2 21.52 -52.46 0.42
CA ARG A 2 20.75 -52.08 -0.79
C ARG A 2 20.42 -50.60 -0.89
N SER A 3 21.11 -49.76 -1.66
CA SER A 3 21.60 -49.78 -3.06
C SER A 3 20.54 -49.51 -4.12
N LEU A 4 20.87 -48.55 -5.01
CA LEU A 4 20.40 -48.31 -6.39
C LEU A 4 19.11 -47.47 -6.52
N ALA A 5 18.93 -46.52 -7.44
CA ALA A 5 19.64 -46.26 -8.71
C ALA A 5 19.31 -44.86 -9.22
N THR A 6 20.31 -44.24 -9.73
CA THR A 6 20.45 -43.32 -10.87
C THR A 6 19.32 -43.35 -11.92
N PHE A 7 18.79 -42.16 -12.31
CA PHE A 7 18.31 -41.93 -13.68
C PHE A 7 18.67 -40.51 -14.10
N VAL A 8 19.74 -40.48 -14.89
CA VAL A 8 20.14 -39.38 -15.77
C VAL A 8 19.29 -39.50 -17.02
N THR A 9 18.52 -38.48 -17.37
CA THR A 9 17.96 -38.37 -18.71
C THR A 9 18.38 -37.03 -19.29
N LEU A 10 19.43 -37.10 -20.06
CA LEU A 10 19.95 -36.09 -20.98
C LEU A 10 19.00 -36.02 -22.20
N LEU A 11 18.34 -34.91 -22.45
CA LEU A 11 17.65 -34.69 -23.72
C LEU A 11 18.27 -33.48 -24.41
N LEU A 12 19.20 -33.78 -25.31
CA LEU A 12 19.66 -32.90 -26.37
C LEU A 12 18.49 -32.73 -27.37
N CYS A 13 18.09 -31.51 -27.67
CA CYS A 13 17.43 -31.14 -28.89
C CYS A 13 18.18 -29.98 -29.52
N ALA A 14 18.86 -30.33 -30.59
CA ALA A 14 19.55 -29.44 -31.52
C ALA A 14 18.56 -28.64 -32.37
N GLY A 15 18.94 -27.39 -32.66
CA GLY A 15 18.86 -26.76 -33.97
C GLY A 15 17.49 -26.35 -34.49
N TYR A 16 17.32 -25.01 -34.57
CA TYR A 16 16.85 -24.39 -35.83
C TYR A 16 17.30 -22.92 -35.80
N ALA A 17 18.38 -22.65 -36.52
CA ALA A 17 18.76 -21.33 -36.95
C ALA A 17 17.84 -20.94 -38.10
N SER A 18 16.90 -20.04 -37.86
CA SER A 18 16.23 -19.29 -38.93
C SER A 18 16.68 -17.85 -38.84
N ALA A 19 17.61 -17.51 -39.75
CA ALA A 19 17.92 -16.14 -40.06
C ALA A 19 16.68 -15.50 -40.71
N GLN A 20 15.96 -14.65 -39.99
CA GLN A 20 15.00 -13.72 -40.57
C GLN A 20 15.63 -12.35 -40.65
N GLU A 21 15.78 -11.90 -41.87
CA GLU A 21 16.20 -10.56 -42.24
C GLU A 21 15.32 -9.52 -41.57
N LEU A 22 15.95 -8.59 -40.89
CA LEU A 22 15.33 -7.38 -40.29
C LEU A 22 15.01 -6.40 -41.43
N PRO A 23 13.75 -5.99 -41.65
CA PRO A 23 13.47 -4.84 -42.47
C PRO A 23 13.97 -3.57 -41.76
N ARG A 24 14.98 -2.94 -42.37
CA ARG A 24 15.34 -1.56 -42.10
C ARG A 24 14.21 -0.66 -42.57
N SER A 25 13.34 -0.22 -41.69
CA SER A 25 12.52 0.96 -41.94
C SER A 25 12.80 1.97 -40.81
N GLY A 26 13.40 3.08 -41.21
CA GLY A 26 13.62 4.25 -40.37
C GLY A 26 12.29 4.84 -39.93
N GLY A 27 12.09 4.91 -38.65
CA GLY A 27 11.05 5.62 -37.96
C GLY A 27 11.50 5.74 -36.52
N SER A 28 12.08 6.89 -36.20
CA SER A 28 12.37 7.27 -34.82
C SER A 28 11.06 7.49 -34.07
N THR A 29 10.37 6.43 -33.74
CA THR A 29 9.37 6.43 -32.67
C THR A 29 10.16 6.19 -31.39
N ALA A 30 10.37 7.29 -30.66
CA ALA A 30 10.84 7.21 -29.27
C ALA A 30 9.97 6.17 -28.55
N ALA A 31 10.57 5.06 -28.18
CA ALA A 31 9.93 4.05 -27.36
C ALA A 31 9.37 4.76 -26.12
N PRO A 32 8.10 4.50 -25.72
CA PRO A 32 7.57 5.04 -24.47
C PRO A 32 8.56 4.64 -23.39
N GLY A 33 9.13 5.65 -22.74
CA GLY A 33 10.31 5.47 -21.92
C GLY A 33 10.00 4.51 -20.77
N LEU A 34 10.92 3.60 -20.50
CA LEU A 34 10.96 2.73 -19.31
C LEU A 34 10.70 3.51 -18.00
N ALA A 35 10.78 4.84 -18.03
CA ALA A 35 10.44 5.75 -16.94
C ALA A 35 8.95 5.69 -16.54
N GLU A 36 8.00 5.43 -17.45
CA GLU A 36 6.58 5.32 -17.10
C GLU A 36 6.24 4.01 -16.37
N LEU A 37 6.95 2.92 -16.65
CA LEU A 37 6.78 1.64 -15.96
C LEU A 37 7.22 1.68 -14.48
N PHE A 38 8.07 2.65 -14.10
CA PHE A 38 8.61 2.80 -12.76
C PHE A 38 8.10 4.05 -12.01
N SER A 39 7.23 4.84 -12.62
CA SER A 39 6.58 5.95 -11.92
C SER A 39 5.51 5.38 -10.99
N PRO A 40 5.68 5.45 -9.66
CA PRO A 40 4.56 5.20 -8.77
C PRO A 40 3.47 6.23 -9.11
N PRO A 41 2.20 5.84 -9.07
CA PRO A 41 1.12 6.79 -9.28
C PRO A 41 1.31 7.98 -8.33
N PRO A 42 0.97 9.20 -8.76
CA PRO A 42 1.09 10.37 -7.92
C PRO A 42 0.41 10.08 -6.59
N LEU A 43 1.09 10.40 -5.49
CA LEU A 43 0.53 10.36 -4.15
C LEU A 43 -0.53 11.44 -4.08
N VAL A 44 -1.74 11.13 -4.51
CA VAL A 44 -2.90 11.93 -4.18
C VAL A 44 -3.11 11.69 -2.68
N LEU A 45 -2.61 12.62 -1.88
CA LEU A 45 -3.03 12.79 -0.49
C LEU A 45 -4.48 13.29 -0.55
N GLU A 46 -5.40 12.41 -0.94
CA GLU A 46 -6.79 12.61 -0.58
C GLU A 46 -6.79 12.55 0.96
N ALA A 47 -6.85 13.73 1.57
CA ALA A 47 -7.22 13.83 2.97
C ALA A 47 -8.47 12.96 3.09
N ALA A 48 -8.37 11.88 3.90
CA ALA A 48 -9.48 10.99 4.09
C ALA A 48 -10.60 11.81 4.74
N GLU A 49 -11.45 12.40 3.91
CA GLU A 49 -12.63 13.13 4.36
C GLU A 49 -13.44 12.14 5.19
N LEU A 50 -13.69 12.51 6.43
CA LEU A 50 -14.62 11.77 7.29
C LEU A 50 -15.93 11.65 6.52
N PRO A 51 -16.53 10.45 6.43
CA PRO A 51 -17.77 10.27 5.71
C PRO A 51 -18.81 11.26 6.24
N ALA A 52 -19.31 12.13 5.37
CA ALA A 52 -20.22 13.23 5.71
C ALA A 52 -21.66 12.75 6.02
N GLY A 53 -21.90 11.44 6.07
CA GLY A 53 -23.21 10.83 6.27
C GLY A 53 -23.23 9.73 7.34
N PRO A 54 -24.42 9.26 7.73
CA PRO A 54 -24.56 8.17 8.67
C PRO A 54 -23.90 6.89 8.11
N VAL A 55 -22.99 6.31 8.89
CA VAL A 55 -22.31 5.06 8.52
C VAL A 55 -23.21 3.89 8.91
N SER A 56 -23.66 3.12 7.93
CA SER A 56 -24.43 1.91 8.19
C SER A 56 -23.57 0.77 8.72
N GLU A 57 -24.16 -0.13 9.50
CA GLU A 57 -23.49 -1.34 10.01
C GLU A 57 -22.91 -2.18 8.86
N ALA A 58 -23.65 -2.30 7.75
CA ALA A 58 -23.18 -3.00 6.55
C ALA A 58 -21.92 -2.36 5.92
N GLU A 59 -21.80 -1.04 5.99
CA GLU A 59 -20.59 -0.34 5.51
C GLU A 59 -19.40 -0.55 6.44
N LEU A 60 -19.62 -0.60 7.74
CA LEU A 60 -18.56 -0.92 8.70
C LEU A 60 -18.06 -2.35 8.51
N GLU A 61 -18.97 -3.33 8.36
CA GLU A 61 -18.61 -4.72 8.09
C GLU A 61 -17.85 -4.89 6.77
N ARG A 62 -18.21 -4.15 5.72
CA ARG A 62 -17.45 -4.12 4.45
C ARG A 62 -16.05 -3.54 4.66
N ALA A 63 -15.93 -2.44 5.38
CA ALA A 63 -14.63 -1.83 5.69
C ALA A 63 -13.75 -2.77 6.54
N ARG A 64 -14.35 -3.50 7.49
CA ARG A 64 -13.68 -4.53 8.27
C ARG A 64 -13.14 -5.66 7.39
N ALA A 65 -13.98 -6.20 6.52
CA ALA A 65 -13.60 -7.26 5.60
C ALA A 65 -12.51 -6.80 4.61
N GLU A 66 -12.58 -5.55 4.12
CA GLU A 66 -11.54 -4.95 3.26
C GLU A 66 -10.21 -4.83 4.00
N ARG A 67 -10.22 -4.31 5.24
CA ARG A 67 -9.05 -4.23 6.10
C ARG A 67 -8.39 -5.59 6.29
N ASP A 68 -9.19 -6.61 6.63
CA ASP A 68 -8.66 -7.93 6.94
C ASP A 68 -8.08 -8.62 5.69
N ARG A 69 -8.73 -8.46 4.52
CA ARG A 69 -8.19 -8.91 3.22
C ARG A 69 -6.90 -8.18 2.86
N ALA A 70 -6.84 -6.87 3.03
CA ALA A 70 -5.66 -6.07 2.73
C ALA A 70 -4.49 -6.45 3.65
N LYS A 71 -4.73 -6.67 4.96
CA LYS A 71 -3.72 -7.16 5.92
C LYS A 71 -3.18 -8.53 5.52
N ALA A 72 -4.07 -9.49 5.22
CA ALA A 72 -3.68 -10.84 4.79
C ALA A 72 -2.84 -10.80 3.50
N LYS A 73 -3.26 -9.98 2.51
CA LYS A 73 -2.52 -9.77 1.28
C LYS A 73 -1.13 -9.19 1.55
N SER A 74 -1.03 -8.17 2.39
CA SER A 74 0.24 -7.52 2.75
C SER A 74 1.23 -8.53 3.38
N VAL A 75 0.79 -9.31 4.35
CA VAL A 75 1.61 -10.35 5.00
C VAL A 75 2.11 -11.38 3.98
N ARG A 76 1.21 -11.86 3.10
CA ARG A 76 1.57 -12.81 2.03
C ARG A 76 2.60 -12.20 1.07
N TRP A 77 2.43 -10.96 0.67
CA TRP A 77 3.29 -10.31 -0.32
C TRP A 77 4.68 -9.98 0.25
N VAL A 78 4.77 -9.59 1.51
CA VAL A 78 6.07 -9.45 2.21
C VAL A 78 6.81 -10.80 2.26
N ARG A 79 6.10 -11.91 2.48
CA ARG A 79 6.70 -13.26 2.47
C ARG A 79 7.22 -13.61 1.07
N LEU A 80 6.43 -13.37 0.01
CA LEU A 80 6.82 -13.62 -1.37
C LEU A 80 8.00 -12.71 -1.82
N GLN A 81 8.05 -11.49 -1.34
CA GLN A 81 9.17 -10.59 -1.58
C GLN A 81 10.46 -11.12 -0.91
N LYS A 82 10.38 -11.61 0.32
CA LYS A 82 11.54 -12.23 1.01
C LYS A 82 12.05 -13.49 0.32
N SER A 83 11.19 -14.25 -0.35
CA SER A 83 11.57 -15.40 -1.18
C SER A 83 12.01 -15.02 -2.61
N GLY A 84 12.05 -13.73 -2.95
CA GLY A 84 12.48 -13.27 -4.27
C GLY A 84 11.43 -13.42 -5.39
N VAL A 85 10.20 -13.86 -5.07
CA VAL A 85 9.12 -14.08 -6.05
C VAL A 85 8.44 -12.76 -6.45
N LEU A 86 8.35 -11.81 -5.51
CA LEU A 86 7.72 -10.50 -5.74
C LEU A 86 8.73 -9.36 -5.62
N SER A 87 8.50 -8.30 -6.37
CA SER A 87 9.31 -7.09 -6.27
C SER A 87 9.06 -6.37 -4.94
N LYS A 88 10.06 -5.64 -4.46
CA LYS A 88 9.94 -4.81 -3.25
C LYS A 88 8.84 -3.76 -3.40
N VAL A 89 8.68 -3.18 -4.61
CA VAL A 89 7.66 -2.16 -4.89
C VAL A 89 6.24 -2.70 -4.74
N GLU A 90 6.00 -3.94 -5.16
CA GLU A 90 4.68 -4.57 -5.02
C GLU A 90 4.37 -4.86 -3.54
N ALA A 91 5.34 -5.36 -2.77
CA ALA A 91 5.18 -5.56 -1.33
C ALA A 91 4.91 -4.24 -0.60
N GLU A 92 5.65 -3.17 -0.90
CA GLU A 92 5.44 -1.80 -0.39
C GLU A 92 4.04 -1.28 -0.72
N ARG A 93 3.55 -1.52 -1.94
CA ARG A 93 2.18 -1.16 -2.36
C ARG A 93 1.11 -1.90 -1.56
N ALA A 94 1.30 -3.20 -1.30
CA ALA A 94 0.38 -3.97 -0.49
C ALA A 94 0.38 -3.52 0.99
N GLN A 95 1.53 -3.16 1.55
CA GLN A 95 1.64 -2.59 2.89
C GLN A 95 0.88 -1.25 3.01
N ARG A 96 1.04 -0.37 2.01
CA ARG A 96 0.32 0.89 1.93
C ARG A 96 -1.20 0.66 1.89
N GLN A 97 -1.69 -0.24 1.04
CA GLN A 97 -3.10 -0.59 0.96
C GLN A 97 -3.65 -1.10 2.29
N ALA A 98 -2.90 -1.95 3.00
CA ALA A 98 -3.30 -2.50 4.29
C ALA A 98 -3.39 -1.43 5.38
N SER A 99 -2.44 -0.51 5.45
CA SER A 99 -2.45 0.59 6.43
C SER A 99 -3.57 1.58 6.13
N GLN A 100 -3.81 1.92 4.87
CA GLN A 100 -4.91 2.79 4.45
C GLN A 100 -6.28 2.17 4.76
N ALA A 101 -6.47 0.88 4.48
CA ALA A 101 -7.71 0.18 4.81
C ALA A 101 -7.95 0.12 6.34
N SER A 102 -6.88 -0.02 7.13
CA SER A 102 -6.98 0.04 8.59
C SER A 102 -7.43 1.42 9.06
N LEU A 103 -6.83 2.48 8.57
CA LEU A 103 -7.22 3.85 8.90
C LEU A 103 -8.69 4.14 8.54
N ARG A 104 -9.11 3.76 7.32
CA ARG A 104 -10.51 3.93 6.88
C ARG A 104 -11.51 3.19 7.75
N TYR A 105 -11.17 1.97 8.19
CA TYR A 105 -12.02 1.21 9.10
C TYR A 105 -12.18 1.93 10.44
N GLU A 106 -11.08 2.36 11.08
CA GLU A 106 -11.13 3.03 12.38
C GLU A 106 -11.90 4.37 12.30
N GLN A 107 -11.73 5.13 11.22
CA GLN A 107 -12.49 6.37 10.99
C GLN A 107 -14.00 6.10 10.86
N LYS A 108 -14.40 5.06 10.11
CA LYS A 108 -15.81 4.67 10.00
C LYS A 108 -16.36 4.18 11.33
N HIS A 109 -15.59 3.44 12.10
CA HIS A 109 -15.98 2.96 13.42
C HIS A 109 -16.24 4.12 14.39
N VAL A 110 -15.36 5.12 14.41
CA VAL A 110 -15.56 6.36 15.19
C VAL A 110 -16.84 7.09 14.76
N ALA A 111 -17.09 7.21 13.45
CA ALA A 111 -18.29 7.86 12.93
C ALA A 111 -19.57 7.13 13.35
N GLN A 112 -19.59 5.80 13.29
CA GLN A 112 -20.72 4.98 13.73
C GLN A 112 -20.98 5.12 15.24
N LEU A 113 -19.93 5.06 16.08
CA LEU A 113 -20.10 5.20 17.52
C LEU A 113 -20.59 6.60 17.92
N ARG A 114 -20.16 7.65 17.21
CA ARG A 114 -20.72 9.01 17.41
C ARG A 114 -22.22 9.03 17.11
N GLN A 115 -22.64 8.47 15.98
CA GLN A 115 -24.05 8.37 15.63
C GLN A 115 -24.86 7.61 16.68
N GLN A 116 -24.37 6.45 17.12
CA GLN A 116 -25.04 5.65 18.15
C GLN A 116 -25.17 6.43 19.48
N LEU A 117 -24.13 7.16 19.86
CA LEU A 117 -24.16 8.00 21.06
C LEU A 117 -25.17 9.14 20.94
N ASP A 118 -25.26 9.79 19.79
CA ASP A 118 -26.24 10.84 19.54
C ASP A 118 -27.67 10.30 19.54
N GLU A 119 -27.89 9.09 19.01
CA GLU A 119 -29.18 8.39 19.11
C GLU A 119 -29.57 8.06 20.57
N LEU A 120 -28.60 7.58 21.38
CA LEU A 120 -28.83 7.30 22.81
C LEU A 120 -29.23 8.57 23.55
N ARG A 121 -28.55 9.69 23.28
CA ARG A 121 -28.87 11.00 23.88
C ARG A 121 -30.24 11.50 23.47
N THR A 122 -30.59 11.35 22.19
CA THR A 122 -31.90 11.79 21.66
C THR A 122 -33.06 10.97 22.26
N ARG A 123 -32.84 9.67 22.50
CA ARG A 123 -33.84 8.77 23.10
C ARG A 123 -33.91 8.90 24.63
N ALA A 124 -33.17 9.82 25.24
CA ALA A 124 -33.07 9.98 26.69
C ALA A 124 -32.74 8.65 27.41
N ALA A 125 -31.79 7.89 26.85
CA ALA A 125 -31.33 6.63 27.42
C ALA A 125 -30.76 6.83 28.83
N SER A 126 -30.63 5.74 29.61
CA SER A 126 -30.08 5.82 30.96
C SER A 126 -28.67 6.43 30.99
N PRO A 127 -28.30 7.20 32.01
CA PRO A 127 -26.97 7.80 32.13
C PRO A 127 -25.83 6.78 31.98
N GLU A 128 -26.03 5.58 32.50
CA GLU A 128 -25.05 4.49 32.41
C GLU A 128 -24.72 4.06 30.95
N LEU A 129 -25.74 4.00 30.11
CA LEU A 129 -25.57 3.68 28.68
C LEU A 129 -24.84 4.81 27.93
N ILE A 130 -25.12 6.06 28.30
CA ILE A 130 -24.44 7.22 27.71
C ILE A 130 -22.94 7.20 28.09
N VAL A 131 -22.63 7.01 29.39
CA VAL A 131 -21.23 6.92 29.87
C VAL A 131 -20.49 5.76 29.21
N SER A 132 -21.12 4.59 29.06
CA SER A 132 -20.54 3.45 28.35
C SER A 132 -20.26 3.77 26.86
N GLY A 133 -21.20 4.43 26.20
CA GLY A 133 -21.04 4.88 24.80
C GLY A 133 -19.89 5.90 24.64
N GLU A 134 -19.76 6.84 25.58
CA GLU A 134 -18.65 7.81 25.58
C GLU A 134 -17.29 7.13 25.76
N ALA A 135 -17.18 6.16 26.68
CA ALA A 135 -15.96 5.39 26.88
C ALA A 135 -15.58 4.57 25.62
N ALA A 136 -16.57 3.95 24.97
CA ALA A 136 -16.36 3.23 23.70
C ALA A 136 -15.88 4.18 22.59
N LEU A 137 -16.49 5.35 22.47
CA LEU A 137 -16.09 6.37 21.49
C LEU A 137 -14.66 6.86 21.75
N GLN A 138 -14.30 7.13 23.00
CA GLN A 138 -12.94 7.56 23.35
C GLN A 138 -11.91 6.50 22.97
N THR A 139 -12.19 5.22 23.23
CA THR A 139 -11.33 4.10 22.83
C THR A 139 -11.16 4.03 21.32
N ALA A 140 -12.26 4.15 20.56
CA ALA A 140 -12.21 4.13 19.11
C ALA A 140 -11.45 5.34 18.53
N GLN A 141 -11.58 6.51 19.12
CA GLN A 141 -10.81 7.70 18.75
C GLN A 141 -9.30 7.49 18.96
N THR A 142 -8.91 6.86 20.06
CA THR A 142 -7.51 6.53 20.32
C THR A 142 -6.96 5.57 19.25
N LEU A 143 -7.70 4.53 18.90
CA LEU A 143 -7.33 3.59 17.84
C LEU A 143 -7.24 4.26 16.46
N ALA A 144 -8.14 5.18 16.17
CA ALA A 144 -8.11 5.94 14.92
C ALA A 144 -6.88 6.86 14.82
N THR A 145 -6.51 7.54 15.93
CA THR A 145 -5.30 8.37 15.97
C THR A 145 -4.03 7.52 15.86
N GLU A 146 -3.98 6.36 16.50
CA GLU A 146 -2.87 5.42 16.36
C GLU A 146 -2.74 4.90 14.91
N ALA A 147 -3.85 4.58 14.26
CA ALA A 147 -3.87 4.15 12.86
C ALA A 147 -3.39 5.27 11.91
N GLU A 148 -3.76 6.52 12.18
CA GLU A 148 -3.30 7.69 11.42
C GLU A 148 -1.79 7.90 11.58
N VAL A 149 -1.28 7.85 12.80
CA VAL A 149 0.15 7.97 13.09
C VAL A 149 0.93 6.82 12.42
N ALA A 150 0.41 5.60 12.48
CA ALA A 150 1.01 4.44 11.82
C ALA A 150 1.03 4.61 10.29
N TRP A 151 -0.05 5.12 9.71
CA TRP A 151 -0.13 5.45 8.28
C TRP A 151 0.90 6.50 7.89
N LYS A 152 0.98 7.63 8.58
CA LYS A 152 1.95 8.71 8.31
C LYS A 152 3.40 8.20 8.42
N LYS A 153 3.72 7.43 9.44
CA LYS A 153 5.05 6.80 9.62
C LYS A 153 5.40 5.87 8.45
N LEU A 154 4.44 5.06 7.99
CA LEU A 154 4.64 4.16 6.85
C LEU A 154 4.91 4.97 5.57
N GLU A 155 4.14 6.02 5.29
CA GLU A 155 4.31 6.88 4.12
C GLU A 155 5.71 7.52 4.11
N VAL A 156 6.17 8.05 5.24
CA VAL A 156 7.54 8.60 5.36
C VAL A 156 8.59 7.52 5.09
N ALA A 157 8.46 6.33 5.67
CA ALA A 157 9.40 5.23 5.47
C ALA A 157 9.46 4.75 4.01
N LEU A 158 8.30 4.69 3.33
CA LEU A 158 8.23 4.35 1.91
C LEU A 158 8.84 5.45 1.03
N ALA A 159 8.61 6.72 1.35
CA ALA A 159 9.23 7.84 0.64
C ALA A 159 10.77 7.84 0.81
N GLU A 160 11.28 7.57 2.00
CA GLU A 160 12.73 7.41 2.26
C GLU A 160 13.33 6.28 1.41
N THR A 161 12.65 5.13 1.36
CA THR A 161 13.06 3.99 0.52
C THR A 161 13.07 4.36 -0.96
N ASN A 162 12.07 5.12 -1.43
CA ASN A 162 11.99 5.59 -2.80
C ASN A 162 13.14 6.56 -3.14
N VAL A 163 13.43 7.54 -2.27
CA VAL A 163 14.55 8.47 -2.42
C VAL A 163 15.88 7.70 -2.48
N ALA A 164 16.10 6.74 -1.58
CA ALA A 164 17.32 5.92 -1.58
C ALA A 164 17.48 5.15 -2.90
N ARG A 165 16.40 4.54 -3.41
CA ARG A 165 16.35 3.83 -4.69
C ARG A 165 16.69 4.77 -5.87
N ARG A 166 16.06 5.95 -5.94
CA ARG A 166 16.31 6.93 -7.01
C ARG A 166 17.72 7.49 -6.94
N ARG A 167 18.24 7.71 -5.74
CA ARG A 167 19.65 8.14 -5.55
C ARG A 167 20.64 7.11 -6.07
N SER A 168 20.41 5.82 -5.84
CA SER A 168 21.21 4.73 -6.39
C SER A 168 21.15 4.70 -7.92
N LEU A 169 19.97 4.80 -8.52
CA LEU A 169 19.78 4.84 -9.97
C LEU A 169 20.47 6.06 -10.61
N THR A 170 20.40 7.22 -9.97
CA THR A 170 21.07 8.44 -10.47
C THR A 170 22.59 8.30 -10.41
N LYS A 171 23.13 7.67 -9.35
CA LYS A 171 24.57 7.39 -9.24
C LYS A 171 25.07 6.43 -10.32
N SER A 172 24.27 5.45 -10.71
CA SER A 172 24.60 4.51 -11.80
C SER A 172 24.34 5.06 -13.20
N GLY A 173 23.90 6.32 -13.32
CA GLY A 173 23.57 6.93 -14.61
C GLY A 173 22.23 6.50 -15.23
N LEU A 174 21.46 5.65 -14.54
CA LEU A 174 20.18 5.13 -15.03
C LEU A 174 18.98 5.95 -14.57
N GLY A 175 19.16 6.94 -13.67
CA GLY A 175 18.09 7.74 -13.09
C GLY A 175 18.22 9.24 -13.40
N SER A 176 17.07 9.93 -13.49
CA SER A 176 17.00 11.36 -13.70
C SER A 176 17.23 12.14 -12.41
N LYS A 177 18.09 13.18 -12.45
CA LYS A 177 18.28 14.12 -11.32
C LYS A 177 16.99 14.88 -10.98
N ALA A 178 16.12 15.13 -11.98
CA ALA A 178 14.85 15.80 -11.77
C ALA A 178 13.87 14.92 -10.95
N GLU A 179 13.82 13.63 -11.22
CA GLU A 179 13.02 12.67 -10.45
C GLU A 179 13.52 12.50 -9.02
N LEU A 180 14.83 12.49 -8.82
CA LEU A 180 15.40 12.47 -7.47
C LEU A 180 14.98 13.70 -6.67
N ARG A 181 15.10 14.90 -7.24
CA ARG A 181 14.66 16.15 -6.58
C ARG A 181 13.16 16.15 -6.25
N ARG A 182 12.31 15.62 -7.14
CA ARG A 182 10.87 15.47 -6.86
C ARG A 182 10.62 14.55 -5.67
N ALA A 183 11.25 13.38 -5.63
CA ALA A 183 11.11 12.44 -4.53
C ALA A 183 11.63 13.01 -3.19
N GLU A 184 12.73 13.77 -3.21
CA GLU A 184 13.24 14.47 -2.03
C GLU A 184 12.26 15.56 -1.55
N GLY A 185 11.64 16.32 -2.46
CA GLY A 185 10.60 17.30 -2.13
C GLY A 185 9.34 16.67 -1.54
N GLU A 186 8.89 15.52 -2.07
CA GLU A 186 7.77 14.74 -1.51
C GLU A 186 8.08 14.25 -0.09
N LEU A 187 9.30 13.75 0.15
CA LEU A 187 9.72 13.31 1.47
C LEU A 187 9.68 14.45 2.49
N VAL A 188 10.12 15.64 2.12
CA VAL A 188 10.07 16.84 3.00
C VAL A 188 8.63 17.14 3.39
N LYS A 189 7.70 17.20 2.42
CA LYS A 189 6.27 17.45 2.68
C LYS A 189 5.65 16.40 3.60
N LEU A 190 5.96 15.12 3.38
CA LEU A 190 5.44 14.04 4.23
C LEU A 190 5.97 14.12 5.66
N ARG A 191 7.24 14.47 5.84
CA ARG A 191 7.82 14.68 7.18
C ARG A 191 7.20 15.87 7.91
N GLU A 192 6.86 16.94 7.21
CA GLU A 192 6.17 18.09 7.78
C GLU A 192 4.74 17.75 8.21
N SER A 193 4.01 16.99 7.39
CA SER A 193 2.65 16.53 7.71
C SER A 193 2.60 15.45 8.80
N ALA A 194 3.71 14.83 9.13
CA ALA A 194 3.80 13.77 10.14
C ALA A 194 4.21 14.29 11.53
N LYS A 195 4.54 15.58 11.65
CA LYS A 195 4.80 16.27 12.93
C LYS A 195 3.51 16.68 13.61
#